data_fd8e6d0c4b1276b8f8f1419d99055e74
#
_entry.id   fd8e6d0c4b1276b8f8f1419d99055e74
#
_cell.length_a   1.000
_cell.length_b   1.000
_cell.length_c   1.000
_cell.angle_alpha   90.00
_cell.angle_beta   90.00
_cell.angle_gamma   90.00
#
_symmetry.space_group_name_H-M   'P 1'
#
loop_
_entity.id
_entity.type
_entity.pdbx_description
1 polymer ?
#
loop_
_entity_poly.entity_id
_entity_poly.type
_entity_poly.pdbx_seq_one_letter_code
_entity_poly.pdbx_strand_id
1 'polypeptide(L)'
;MFLTEQFVRRTIALCEFLWEETVKLEFGQRADLADIRRIGIPRALLYYRYGIAWRTFFTELGLEVVLDAPSDRGTLEVGDRLSVDECCLASKLFLGHVAALVDQGVDAVFVPSLMGYGRFDTFCTKFQALPDLAENAFIVAGRRVRVVSFRIDELAGETEEAAYLGLAARFGVTRKEARRAYKAAIAAQRDYDDAMAREQEKLVRSISKLPAADRPLTILLAAHPYVSHDPFVGGVVEDALREQGACVLFADEADKARSLKKSYEFSHSIPWILNRELIGATLLLHEHIDGIVLMSAYPCGPDSMCDDAIERCIKGKPILTLTVDAQAGTAGVETRVESFIDILAYQKKGGYLHA
;
A
#
# COMPACT_ATOMS: atom_id res chain seq x y z
N MET A 1 -9.97 -42.69 -1.29
CA MET A 1 -10.95 -42.24 -0.28
C MET A 1 -11.68 -41.06 -0.88
N PHE A 2 -12.75 -41.34 -1.59
CA PHE A 2 -13.52 -40.36 -2.34
C PHE A 2 -14.47 -39.63 -1.38
N LEU A 3 -14.19 -38.37 -1.11
CA LEU A 3 -15.20 -37.45 -0.60
C LEU A 3 -16.25 -37.36 -1.70
N THR A 4 -17.46 -37.84 -1.44
CA THR A 4 -18.52 -37.92 -2.45
C THR A 4 -18.87 -36.50 -2.90
N GLU A 5 -19.04 -36.31 -4.20
CA GLU A 5 -19.47 -35.06 -4.85
C GLU A 5 -20.69 -34.43 -4.14
N GLN A 6 -21.48 -35.26 -3.49
CA GLN A 6 -22.64 -34.88 -2.69
C GLN A 6 -22.24 -34.16 -1.36
N PHE A 7 -21.11 -34.51 -0.75
CA PHE A 7 -20.60 -33.83 0.45
C PHE A 7 -20.07 -32.44 0.10
N VAL A 8 -19.32 -32.33 -1.01
CA VAL A 8 -18.80 -31.04 -1.50
C VAL A 8 -19.95 -30.12 -1.89
N ARG A 9 -20.97 -30.61 -2.61
CA ARG A 9 -22.18 -29.83 -2.97
C ARG A 9 -22.97 -29.39 -1.74
N ARG A 10 -23.10 -30.22 -0.70
CA ARG A 10 -23.77 -29.84 0.55
C ARG A 10 -22.98 -28.80 1.33
N THR A 11 -21.65 -28.89 1.36
CA THR A 11 -20.79 -27.91 2.04
C THR A 11 -20.83 -26.56 1.32
N ILE A 12 -20.79 -26.57 -0.02
CA ILE A 12 -20.94 -25.33 -0.84
C ILE A 12 -22.33 -24.73 -0.61
N ALA A 13 -23.41 -25.50 -0.70
CA ALA A 13 -24.77 -25.00 -0.47
C ALA A 13 -24.99 -24.48 0.97
N LEU A 14 -24.33 -25.08 1.97
CA LEU A 14 -24.39 -24.61 3.35
C LEU A 14 -23.59 -23.30 3.52
N CYS A 15 -22.45 -23.18 2.87
CA CYS A 15 -21.69 -21.93 2.80
C CYS A 15 -22.45 -20.82 2.07
N GLU A 16 -23.10 -21.13 0.94
CA GLU A 16 -23.95 -20.20 0.20
C GLU A 16 -25.16 -19.77 1.02
N PHE A 17 -25.81 -20.69 1.72
CA PHE A 17 -26.97 -20.40 2.57
C PHE A 17 -26.59 -19.54 3.80
N LEU A 18 -25.49 -19.87 4.47
CA LEU A 18 -24.96 -19.05 5.58
C LEU A 18 -24.48 -17.67 5.07
N TRP A 19 -24.02 -17.60 3.83
CA TRP A 19 -23.59 -16.38 3.15
C TRP A 19 -24.76 -15.46 2.80
N GLU A 20 -25.85 -15.99 2.22
CA GLU A 20 -27.04 -15.18 1.87
C GLU A 20 -27.72 -14.57 3.10
N GLU A 21 -27.67 -15.22 4.26
CA GLU A 21 -28.17 -14.64 5.53
C GLU A 21 -27.23 -13.54 6.08
N THR A 22 -25.92 -13.62 5.82
CA THR A 22 -24.95 -12.63 6.33
C THR A 22 -24.92 -11.35 5.48
N VAL A 23 -25.24 -11.41 4.20
CA VAL A 23 -25.16 -10.29 3.24
C VAL A 23 -26.42 -9.41 3.20
N LYS A 24 -27.56 -9.85 3.71
CA LYS A 24 -28.73 -8.98 3.90
C LYS A 24 -28.60 -8.14 5.16
N LEU A 25 -27.59 -7.29 5.23
CA LEU A 25 -27.56 -6.19 6.18
C LEU A 25 -28.67 -5.20 5.80
N GLU A 26 -29.82 -5.36 6.43
CA GLU A 26 -30.89 -4.36 6.34
C GLU A 26 -30.42 -3.10 7.03
N PHE A 27 -30.32 -1.99 6.29
CA PHE A 27 -30.07 -0.67 6.85
C PHE A 27 -31.02 -0.40 8.01
N GLY A 28 -30.47 -0.12 9.22
CA GLY A 28 -31.24 0.15 10.44
C GLY A 28 -31.34 -1.01 11.43
N GLN A 29 -30.92 -2.22 11.12
CA GLN A 29 -31.01 -3.37 12.05
C GLN A 29 -29.75 -3.63 12.89
N ARG A 30 -28.57 -3.11 12.52
CA ARG A 30 -27.32 -3.26 13.26
C ARG A 30 -26.55 -1.94 13.32
N ALA A 31 -26.89 -1.10 14.29
CA ALA A 31 -26.11 0.11 14.59
C ALA A 31 -25.10 -0.16 15.72
N ASP A 32 -24.35 -1.25 15.63
CA ASP A 32 -23.38 -1.69 16.65
C ASP A 32 -22.13 -0.79 16.74
N LEU A 33 -21.95 0.14 15.80
CA LEU A 33 -20.87 1.13 15.77
C LEU A 33 -21.37 2.56 15.98
N ALA A 34 -22.65 2.76 16.30
CA ALA A 34 -23.24 4.09 16.43
C ALA A 34 -22.72 4.91 17.63
N ASP A 35 -22.04 4.28 18.57
CA ASP A 35 -21.36 4.91 19.69
C ASP A 35 -20.00 5.53 19.35
N ILE A 36 -19.39 5.12 18.24
CA ILE A 36 -18.08 5.62 17.79
C ILE A 36 -18.22 7.05 17.29
N ARG A 37 -17.35 7.93 17.76
CA ARG A 37 -17.22 9.33 17.33
C ARG A 37 -15.84 9.63 16.77
N ARG A 38 -14.79 9.02 17.34
CA ARG A 38 -13.39 9.21 16.98
C ARG A 38 -12.84 7.90 16.43
N ILE A 39 -12.52 7.87 15.12
CA ILE A 39 -11.96 6.71 14.46
C ILE A 39 -10.51 6.96 14.09
N GLY A 40 -9.62 6.09 14.56
CA GLY A 40 -8.20 6.13 14.20
C GLY A 40 -7.94 5.42 12.88
N ILE A 41 -7.13 6.03 12.01
CA ILE A 41 -6.64 5.36 10.79
C ILE A 41 -5.11 5.31 10.87
N PRO A 42 -4.49 4.11 11.00
CA PRO A 42 -3.04 3.97 11.09
C PRO A 42 -2.35 4.49 9.83
N ARG A 43 -1.33 5.35 9.98
CA ARG A 43 -0.53 5.90 8.87
C ARG A 43 0.49 4.89 8.37
N ALA A 44 0.04 3.70 8.04
CA ALA A 44 0.86 2.59 7.59
C ALA A 44 0.18 1.77 6.50
N LEU A 45 0.93 0.92 5.82
CA LEU A 45 0.43 -0.01 4.83
C LEU A 45 -0.45 0.70 3.78
N LEU A 46 -1.65 0.18 3.53
CA LEU A 46 -2.53 0.68 2.47
C LEU A 46 -3.15 2.07 2.75
N TYR A 47 -2.87 2.69 3.92
CA TYR A 47 -3.15 4.10 4.13
C TYR A 47 -2.49 4.98 3.05
N TYR A 48 -1.26 4.67 2.67
CA TYR A 48 -0.54 5.41 1.62
C TYR A 48 -1.14 5.22 0.23
N ARG A 49 -1.98 4.20 0.04
CA ARG A 49 -2.66 3.92 -1.24
C ARG A 49 -4.12 4.36 -1.27
N TYR A 50 -4.83 4.27 -0.13
CA TYR A 50 -6.28 4.47 -0.04
C TYR A 50 -6.70 5.44 1.07
N GLY A 51 -5.75 6.06 1.75
CA GLY A 51 -6.03 6.90 2.93
C GLY A 51 -6.93 8.09 2.64
N ILE A 52 -6.90 8.65 1.44
CA ILE A 52 -7.79 9.75 1.04
C ILE A 52 -9.24 9.26 1.01
N ALA A 53 -9.50 8.09 0.39
CA ALA A 53 -10.84 7.50 0.37
C ALA A 53 -11.35 7.21 1.78
N TRP A 54 -10.53 6.59 2.63
CA TRP A 54 -10.95 6.22 3.98
C TRP A 54 -11.24 7.44 4.86
N ARG A 55 -10.37 8.45 4.82
CA ARG A 55 -10.58 9.71 5.54
C ARG A 55 -11.85 10.41 5.08
N THR A 56 -12.04 10.55 3.78
CA THR A 56 -13.23 11.18 3.21
C THR A 56 -14.49 10.42 3.61
N PHE A 57 -14.48 9.09 3.52
CA PHE A 57 -15.62 8.26 3.87
C PHE A 57 -16.08 8.47 5.33
N PHE A 58 -15.16 8.34 6.28
CA PHE A 58 -15.52 8.51 7.70
C PHE A 58 -15.91 9.95 8.03
N THR A 59 -15.27 10.94 7.42
CA THR A 59 -15.66 12.36 7.56
C THR A 59 -17.09 12.60 7.04
N GLU A 60 -17.45 12.04 5.89
CA GLU A 60 -18.80 12.13 5.32
C GLU A 60 -19.86 11.39 6.15
N LEU A 61 -19.46 10.41 6.95
CA LEU A 61 -20.31 9.78 7.95
C LEU A 61 -20.43 10.61 9.26
N GLY A 62 -19.73 11.74 9.38
CA GLY A 62 -19.77 12.62 10.53
C GLY A 62 -18.84 12.20 11.68
N LEU A 63 -17.84 11.34 11.42
CA LEU A 63 -16.85 10.91 12.40
C LEU A 63 -15.64 11.85 12.42
N GLU A 64 -15.04 12.04 13.59
CA GLU A 64 -13.71 12.62 13.73
C GLU A 64 -12.67 11.58 13.33
N VAL A 65 -11.94 11.84 12.25
CA VAL A 65 -10.84 10.99 11.81
C VAL A 65 -9.55 11.42 12.50
N VAL A 66 -8.95 10.50 13.24
CA VAL A 66 -7.69 10.71 13.96
C VAL A 66 -6.59 9.99 13.21
N LEU A 67 -5.52 10.72 12.90
CA LEU A 67 -4.27 10.16 12.37
C LEU A 67 -3.21 10.32 13.46
N ASP A 68 -2.36 9.34 13.59
CA ASP A 68 -1.19 9.42 14.47
C ASP A 68 0.00 10.15 13.80
N ALA A 69 1.09 10.31 14.53
CA ALA A 69 2.32 10.91 14.01
C ALA A 69 2.94 10.03 12.89
N PRO A 70 3.76 10.61 12.00
CA PRO A 70 4.57 9.82 11.07
C PRO A 70 5.43 8.78 11.79
N SER A 71 5.79 7.70 11.08
CA SER A 71 6.66 6.66 11.59
C SER A 71 8.00 7.21 12.07
N ASP A 72 8.46 6.67 13.17
CA ASP A 72 9.79 6.89 13.72
C ASP A 72 10.33 5.60 14.36
N ARG A 73 11.51 5.69 14.97
CA ARG A 73 12.10 4.55 15.66
C ARG A 73 11.23 4.04 16.83
N GLY A 74 10.58 4.95 17.55
CA GLY A 74 9.66 4.59 18.64
C GLY A 74 8.45 3.80 18.15
N THR A 75 7.89 4.20 17.00
CA THR A 75 6.82 3.47 16.31
C THR A 75 7.25 2.04 15.99
N LEU A 76 8.46 1.87 15.42
CA LEU A 76 9.00 0.55 15.12
C LEU A 76 9.21 -0.29 16.38
N GLU A 77 9.82 0.26 17.43
CA GLU A 77 10.08 -0.44 18.68
C GLU A 77 8.80 -0.92 19.38
N VAL A 78 7.73 -0.13 19.32
CA VAL A 78 6.43 -0.56 19.83
C VAL A 78 5.84 -1.67 18.97
N GLY A 79 5.87 -1.51 17.67
CA GLY A 79 5.34 -2.51 16.73
C GLY A 79 6.11 -3.83 16.76
N ASP A 80 7.42 -3.78 16.95
CA ASP A 80 8.28 -4.98 17.08
C ASP A 80 7.90 -5.79 18.33
N ARG A 81 7.65 -5.13 19.46
CA ARG A 81 7.16 -5.80 20.69
C ARG A 81 5.76 -6.41 20.55
N LEU A 82 4.92 -5.89 19.65
CA LEU A 82 3.57 -6.38 19.40
C LEU A 82 3.51 -7.44 18.29
N SER A 83 4.60 -7.68 17.60
CA SER A 83 4.66 -8.60 16.46
C SER A 83 5.51 -9.82 16.75
N VAL A 84 5.44 -10.81 15.86
CA VAL A 84 6.39 -11.91 15.78
C VAL A 84 7.54 -11.56 14.84
N ASP A 85 8.68 -12.23 14.97
CA ASP A 85 9.89 -11.91 14.20
C ASP A 85 9.69 -11.99 12.69
N GLU A 86 8.82 -12.89 12.23
CA GLU A 86 8.51 -13.10 10.81
C GLU A 86 7.61 -12.01 10.20
N CYS A 87 7.11 -11.07 10.98
CA CYS A 87 6.39 -9.92 10.45
C CYS A 87 7.33 -9.02 9.65
N CYS A 88 6.90 -8.63 8.44
CA CYS A 88 7.66 -7.65 7.67
C CYS A 88 7.68 -6.28 8.38
N LEU A 89 8.72 -5.49 8.12
CA LEU A 89 8.91 -4.15 8.69
C LEU A 89 7.62 -3.30 8.60
N ALA A 90 6.95 -3.31 7.45
CA ALA A 90 5.73 -2.54 7.26
C ALA A 90 4.57 -2.99 8.19
N SER A 91 4.45 -4.30 8.47
CA SER A 91 3.48 -4.82 9.45
C SER A 91 3.85 -4.48 10.89
N LYS A 92 5.13 -4.43 11.20
CA LYS A 92 5.62 -3.98 12.52
C LYS A 92 5.29 -2.52 12.74
N LEU A 93 5.61 -1.65 11.78
CA LEU A 93 5.23 -0.24 11.82
C LEU A 93 3.71 -0.07 11.97
N PHE A 94 2.90 -0.83 11.23
CA PHE A 94 1.45 -0.80 11.34
C PHE A 94 0.97 -1.07 12.77
N LEU A 95 1.50 -2.08 13.47
CA LEU A 95 1.13 -2.37 14.85
C LEU A 95 1.55 -1.24 15.81
N GLY A 96 2.68 -0.59 15.55
CA GLY A 96 3.10 0.60 16.28
C GLY A 96 2.12 1.77 16.12
N HIS A 97 1.66 2.02 14.89
CA HIS A 97 0.64 3.04 14.60
C HIS A 97 -0.71 2.72 15.26
N VAL A 98 -1.14 1.46 15.22
CA VAL A 98 -2.35 1.03 15.96
C VAL A 98 -2.21 1.32 17.44
N ALA A 99 -1.05 1.02 18.05
CA ALA A 99 -0.80 1.27 19.44
C ALA A 99 -0.85 2.78 19.79
N ALA A 100 -0.24 3.62 18.95
CA ALA A 100 -0.25 5.07 19.12
C ALA A 100 -1.68 5.64 19.08
N LEU A 101 -2.53 5.16 18.18
CA LEU A 101 -3.94 5.57 18.10
C LEU A 101 -4.74 5.14 19.33
N VAL A 102 -4.54 3.90 19.81
CA VAL A 102 -5.17 3.40 21.04
C VAL A 102 -4.75 4.27 22.23
N ASP A 103 -3.47 4.65 22.33
CA ASP A 103 -2.94 5.50 23.41
C ASP A 103 -3.45 6.95 23.31
N GLN A 104 -3.84 7.42 22.12
CA GLN A 104 -4.53 8.70 21.91
C GLN A 104 -6.02 8.64 22.29
N GLY A 105 -6.53 7.48 22.69
CA GLY A 105 -7.91 7.32 23.17
C GLY A 105 -8.96 7.44 22.05
N VAL A 106 -8.68 6.91 20.85
CA VAL A 106 -9.72 6.77 19.82
C VAL A 106 -10.75 5.72 20.24
N ASP A 107 -12.00 5.88 19.79
CA ASP A 107 -13.07 4.92 20.12
C ASP A 107 -12.88 3.59 19.43
N ALA A 108 -12.28 3.61 18.23
CA ALA A 108 -11.94 2.43 17.44
C ALA A 108 -10.84 2.75 16.43
N VAL A 109 -10.16 1.69 15.94
CA VAL A 109 -9.17 1.79 14.87
C VAL A 109 -9.72 1.11 13.61
N PHE A 110 -9.66 1.79 12.49
CA PHE A 110 -10.06 1.24 11.19
C PHE A 110 -8.94 0.38 10.60
N VAL A 111 -9.24 -0.87 10.34
CA VAL A 111 -8.31 -1.85 9.75
C VAL A 111 -9.05 -2.67 8.71
N PRO A 112 -8.95 -2.34 7.42
CA PRO A 112 -9.66 -3.08 6.37
C PRO A 112 -9.04 -4.45 6.12
N SER A 113 -9.90 -5.43 5.75
CA SER A 113 -9.49 -6.73 5.22
C SER A 113 -9.59 -6.69 3.69
N LEU A 114 -8.46 -6.75 3.00
CA LEU A 114 -8.41 -6.64 1.54
C LEU A 114 -7.82 -7.91 0.93
N MET A 115 -8.66 -8.66 0.19
CA MET A 115 -8.26 -9.84 -0.59
C MET A 115 -7.84 -9.46 -2.01
N GLY A 116 -8.72 -8.75 -2.73
CA GLY A 116 -8.47 -8.34 -4.11
C GLY A 116 -9.70 -7.84 -4.84
N TYR A 117 -9.43 -7.20 -5.98
CA TYR A 117 -10.43 -6.65 -6.90
C TYR A 117 -10.65 -7.55 -8.13
N GLY A 118 -10.31 -8.84 -8.03
CA GLY A 118 -10.47 -9.79 -9.12
C GLY A 118 -9.42 -10.91 -9.09
N ARG A 119 -9.43 -11.75 -10.13
CA ARG A 119 -8.60 -12.96 -10.18
C ARG A 119 -7.08 -12.70 -10.18
N PHE A 120 -6.64 -11.58 -10.74
CA PHE A 120 -5.22 -11.23 -10.90
C PHE A 120 -4.86 -9.91 -10.22
N ASP A 121 -5.76 -9.37 -9.41
CA ASP A 121 -5.57 -8.10 -8.71
C ASP A 121 -5.76 -8.34 -7.21
N THR A 122 -4.92 -9.24 -6.66
CA THR A 122 -4.97 -9.64 -5.26
C THR A 122 -3.98 -8.84 -4.42
N PHE A 123 -4.21 -8.82 -3.12
CA PHE A 123 -3.25 -8.32 -2.14
C PHE A 123 -2.47 -9.46 -1.49
N CYS A 124 -1.38 -9.13 -0.82
CA CYS A 124 -0.70 -10.07 0.08
C CYS A 124 -1.69 -10.58 1.14
N THR A 125 -1.63 -11.85 1.50
CA THR A 125 -2.52 -12.48 2.48
C THR A 125 -2.50 -11.80 3.86
N LYS A 126 -1.44 -11.06 4.19
CA LYS A 126 -1.40 -10.24 5.42
C LYS A 126 -2.46 -9.15 5.43
N PHE A 127 -2.80 -8.55 4.28
CA PHE A 127 -3.86 -7.54 4.21
C PHE A 127 -5.25 -8.13 4.43
N GLN A 128 -5.44 -9.41 4.09
CA GLN A 128 -6.67 -10.12 4.40
C GLN A 128 -6.80 -10.34 5.92
N ALA A 129 -5.73 -10.78 6.58
CA ALA A 129 -5.70 -11.11 7.99
C ALA A 129 -5.35 -9.92 8.91
N LEU A 130 -5.26 -8.71 8.37
CA LEU A 130 -4.78 -7.54 9.12
C LEU A 130 -5.64 -7.18 10.34
N PRO A 131 -7.00 -7.26 10.28
CA PRO A 131 -7.83 -7.06 11.46
C PRO A 131 -7.53 -8.06 12.57
N ASP A 132 -7.44 -9.35 12.23
CA ASP A 132 -7.14 -10.42 13.18
C ASP A 132 -5.73 -10.28 13.76
N LEU A 133 -4.76 -9.86 12.94
CA LEU A 133 -3.39 -9.59 13.38
C LEU A 133 -3.39 -8.50 14.45
N ALA A 134 -4.10 -7.38 14.22
CA ALA A 134 -4.17 -6.28 15.17
C ALA A 134 -4.84 -6.73 16.49
N GLU A 135 -6.00 -7.38 16.42
CA GLU A 135 -6.72 -7.84 17.60
C GLU A 135 -5.90 -8.85 18.42
N ASN A 136 -5.32 -9.87 17.77
CA ASN A 136 -4.55 -10.89 18.44
C ASN A 136 -3.25 -10.35 19.06
N ALA A 137 -2.55 -9.44 18.38
CA ALA A 137 -1.35 -8.79 18.92
C ALA A 137 -1.67 -8.04 20.23
N PHE A 138 -2.78 -7.32 20.27
CA PHE A 138 -3.21 -6.61 21.48
C PHE A 138 -3.68 -7.54 22.59
N ILE A 139 -4.39 -8.61 22.27
CA ILE A 139 -4.78 -9.65 23.26
C ILE A 139 -3.54 -10.26 23.91
N VAL A 140 -2.55 -10.64 23.13
CA VAL A 140 -1.30 -11.22 23.62
C VAL A 140 -0.53 -10.22 24.50
N ALA A 141 -0.56 -8.94 24.15
CA ALA A 141 0.04 -7.87 24.94
C ALA A 141 -0.76 -7.47 26.19
N GLY A 142 -1.89 -8.14 26.48
CA GLY A 142 -2.76 -7.79 27.61
C GLY A 142 -3.46 -6.45 27.43
N ARG A 143 -3.56 -5.94 26.22
CA ARG A 143 -4.20 -4.69 25.83
C ARG A 143 -5.50 -4.95 25.08
N ARG A 144 -6.29 -3.91 24.90
CA ARG A 144 -7.51 -3.99 24.08
C ARG A 144 -7.45 -2.97 22.95
N VAL A 145 -7.91 -3.39 21.79
CA VAL A 145 -8.19 -2.54 20.64
C VAL A 145 -9.60 -2.85 20.15
N ARG A 146 -10.36 -1.85 19.77
CA ARG A 146 -11.63 -2.03 19.06
C ARG A 146 -11.35 -1.82 17.59
N VAL A 147 -11.39 -2.89 16.80
CA VAL A 147 -11.17 -2.85 15.36
C VAL A 147 -12.50 -2.64 14.64
N VAL A 148 -12.52 -1.68 13.73
CA VAL A 148 -13.58 -1.48 12.75
C VAL A 148 -13.04 -1.90 11.39
N SER A 149 -13.73 -2.81 10.74
CA SER A 149 -13.27 -3.39 9.48
C SER A 149 -14.42 -3.56 8.49
N PHE A 150 -14.06 -3.57 7.23
CA PHE A 150 -14.82 -4.18 6.14
C PHE A 150 -13.93 -5.18 5.40
N ARG A 151 -14.55 -6.03 4.59
CA ARG A 151 -13.84 -6.97 3.71
C ARG A 151 -14.17 -6.68 2.25
N ILE A 152 -13.12 -6.67 1.40
CA ILE A 152 -13.24 -6.64 -0.05
C ILE A 152 -12.63 -7.91 -0.61
N ASP A 153 -13.47 -8.71 -1.27
CA ASP A 153 -13.09 -9.94 -1.96
C ASP A 153 -14.05 -10.12 -3.16
N GLU A 154 -13.72 -9.49 -4.27
CA GLU A 154 -14.60 -9.52 -5.43
C GLU A 154 -14.77 -10.92 -6.04
N LEU A 155 -13.80 -11.82 -5.82
CA LEU A 155 -13.96 -13.22 -6.23
C LEU A 155 -15.02 -13.96 -5.42
N ALA A 156 -15.22 -13.57 -4.16
CA ALA A 156 -16.28 -14.07 -3.31
C ALA A 156 -17.58 -13.26 -3.44
N GLY A 157 -17.63 -12.24 -4.31
CA GLY A 157 -18.78 -11.37 -4.49
C GLY A 157 -18.87 -10.21 -3.50
N GLU A 158 -17.87 -10.02 -2.66
CA GLU A 158 -17.75 -8.90 -1.70
C GLU A 158 -17.14 -7.68 -2.39
N THR A 159 -17.99 -6.93 -3.10
CA THR A 159 -17.54 -5.77 -3.88
C THR A 159 -17.16 -4.60 -2.99
N GLU A 160 -16.32 -3.71 -3.51
CA GLU A 160 -15.91 -2.49 -2.80
C GLU A 160 -17.13 -1.66 -2.36
N GLU A 161 -18.10 -1.36 -3.25
CA GLU A 161 -19.30 -0.60 -2.87
C GLU A 161 -20.07 -1.30 -1.74
N ALA A 162 -20.27 -2.62 -1.83
CA ALA A 162 -21.00 -3.37 -0.82
C ALA A 162 -20.29 -3.32 0.55
N ALA A 163 -18.96 -3.42 0.58
CA ALA A 163 -18.15 -3.33 1.79
C ALA A 163 -18.29 -1.96 2.49
N TYR A 164 -18.18 -0.87 1.73
CA TYR A 164 -18.38 0.48 2.28
C TYR A 164 -19.80 0.73 2.77
N LEU A 165 -20.81 0.30 1.99
CA LEU A 165 -22.23 0.48 2.39
C LEU A 165 -22.57 -0.37 3.61
N GLY A 166 -22.08 -1.61 3.68
CA GLY A 166 -22.28 -2.49 4.83
C GLY A 166 -21.65 -1.93 6.10
N LEU A 167 -20.44 -1.40 6.00
CA LEU A 167 -19.79 -0.73 7.13
C LEU A 167 -20.57 0.52 7.56
N ALA A 168 -21.00 1.37 6.62
CA ALA A 168 -21.78 2.57 6.94
C ALA A 168 -23.09 2.23 7.67
N ALA A 169 -23.79 1.16 7.29
CA ALA A 169 -25.02 0.72 7.93
C ALA A 169 -24.80 0.41 9.41
N ARG A 170 -23.64 -0.10 9.81
CA ARG A 170 -23.28 -0.39 11.20
C ARG A 170 -23.14 0.88 12.05
N PHE A 171 -22.86 2.03 11.44
CA PHE A 171 -22.87 3.34 12.12
C PHE A 171 -24.28 3.94 12.26
N GLY A 172 -25.31 3.27 11.71
CA GLY A 172 -26.71 3.70 11.84
C GLY A 172 -27.13 4.77 10.84
N VAL A 173 -26.33 5.04 9.82
CA VAL A 173 -26.70 6.00 8.75
C VAL A 173 -27.64 5.36 7.72
N THR A 174 -28.39 6.21 7.01
CA THR A 174 -29.27 5.74 5.94
C THR A 174 -28.50 5.27 4.71
N ARG A 175 -29.11 4.41 3.89
CA ARG A 175 -28.51 3.96 2.63
C ARG A 175 -28.14 5.13 1.69
N LYS A 176 -28.92 6.21 1.71
CA LYS A 176 -28.65 7.41 0.90
C LYS A 176 -27.36 8.11 1.37
N GLU A 177 -27.20 8.27 2.69
CA GLU A 177 -25.99 8.85 3.28
C GLU A 177 -24.77 7.97 3.04
N ALA A 178 -24.87 6.66 3.25
CA ALA A 178 -23.83 5.69 2.98
C ALA A 178 -23.33 5.76 1.53
N ARG A 179 -24.28 5.78 0.57
CA ARG A 179 -23.91 5.87 -0.85
C ARG A 179 -23.32 7.23 -1.21
N ARG A 180 -23.74 8.32 -0.57
CA ARG A 180 -23.11 9.64 -0.75
C ARG A 180 -21.67 9.63 -0.25
N ALA A 181 -21.44 9.10 0.96
CA ALA A 181 -20.10 9.01 1.56
C ALA A 181 -19.16 8.15 0.71
N TYR A 182 -19.61 6.98 0.24
CA TYR A 182 -18.84 6.13 -0.66
C TYR A 182 -18.45 6.86 -1.94
N LYS A 183 -19.41 7.48 -2.64
CA LYS A 183 -19.13 8.21 -3.88
C LYS A 183 -18.17 9.37 -3.68
N ALA A 184 -18.29 10.10 -2.59
CA ALA A 184 -17.35 11.19 -2.24
C ALA A 184 -15.95 10.63 -1.99
N ALA A 185 -15.83 9.51 -1.26
CA ALA A 185 -14.57 8.86 -0.96
C ALA A 185 -13.82 8.41 -2.23
N ILE A 186 -14.51 7.70 -3.13
CA ILE A 186 -13.91 7.22 -4.38
C ILE A 186 -13.55 8.37 -5.32
N ALA A 187 -14.39 9.41 -5.39
CA ALA A 187 -14.07 10.60 -6.19
C ALA A 187 -12.83 11.31 -5.66
N ALA A 188 -12.74 11.53 -4.34
CA ALA A 188 -11.59 12.19 -3.73
C ALA A 188 -10.28 11.42 -3.94
N GLN A 189 -10.31 10.07 -3.82
CA GLN A 189 -9.14 9.25 -4.07
C GLN A 189 -8.69 9.32 -5.53
N ARG A 190 -9.64 9.20 -6.46
CA ARG A 190 -9.34 9.31 -7.89
C ARG A 190 -8.74 10.67 -8.23
N ASP A 191 -9.35 11.76 -7.75
CA ASP A 191 -8.89 13.12 -8.02
C ASP A 191 -7.46 13.34 -7.47
N TYR A 192 -7.13 12.76 -6.31
CA TYR A 192 -5.79 12.74 -5.74
C TYR A 192 -4.81 11.94 -6.62
N ASP A 193 -5.16 10.71 -6.98
CA ASP A 193 -4.32 9.84 -7.82
C ASP A 193 -4.02 10.49 -9.18
N ASP A 194 -5.06 11.08 -9.81
CA ASP A 194 -4.94 11.80 -11.08
C ASP A 194 -4.08 13.06 -10.95
N ALA A 195 -4.14 13.76 -9.81
CA ALA A 195 -3.31 14.92 -9.55
C ALA A 195 -1.83 14.55 -9.43
N MET A 196 -1.51 13.49 -8.65
CA MET A 196 -0.14 12.99 -8.52
C MET A 196 0.43 12.57 -9.86
N ALA A 197 -0.30 11.78 -10.64
CA ALA A 197 0.14 11.34 -11.96
C ALA A 197 0.40 12.53 -12.90
N ARG A 198 -0.48 13.53 -12.90
CA ARG A 198 -0.29 14.74 -13.72
C ARG A 198 0.94 15.56 -13.30
N GLU A 199 1.18 15.72 -11.99
CA GLU A 199 2.36 16.46 -11.51
C GLU A 199 3.65 15.73 -11.88
N GLN A 200 3.71 14.41 -11.71
CA GLN A 200 4.87 13.62 -12.12
C GLN A 200 5.09 13.67 -13.65
N GLU A 201 4.02 13.59 -14.46
CA GLU A 201 4.14 13.76 -15.91
C GLU A 201 4.63 15.16 -16.32
N LYS A 202 4.21 16.21 -15.60
CA LYS A 202 4.73 17.58 -15.84
C LYS A 202 6.22 17.66 -15.52
N LEU A 203 6.66 17.06 -14.42
CA LEU A 203 8.06 17.00 -14.02
C LEU A 203 8.89 16.31 -15.11
N VAL A 204 8.48 15.13 -15.55
CA VAL A 204 9.14 14.38 -16.65
C VAL A 204 9.23 15.23 -17.91
N ARG A 205 8.14 15.88 -18.32
CA ARG A 205 8.12 16.77 -19.50
C ARG A 205 9.03 17.98 -19.32
N SER A 206 9.13 18.54 -18.12
CA SER A 206 10.00 19.70 -17.87
C SER A 206 11.48 19.32 -18.00
N ILE A 207 11.88 18.18 -17.43
CA ILE A 207 13.24 17.64 -17.54
C ILE A 207 13.59 17.32 -19.01
N SER A 208 12.66 16.72 -19.74
CA SER A 208 12.88 16.35 -21.15
C SER A 208 13.15 17.56 -22.06
N LYS A 209 12.67 18.75 -21.69
CA LYS A 209 12.90 20.00 -22.43
C LYS A 209 14.26 20.63 -22.16
N LEU A 210 14.94 20.27 -21.10
CA LEU A 210 16.26 20.77 -20.79
C LEU A 210 17.29 20.24 -21.82
N PRO A 211 18.35 21.00 -22.13
CA PRO A 211 19.51 20.49 -22.87
C PRO A 211 20.07 19.25 -22.15
N ALA A 212 20.56 18.28 -22.89
CA ALA A 212 21.03 17.01 -22.33
C ALA A 212 22.10 17.19 -21.21
N ALA A 213 22.96 18.22 -21.35
CA ALA A 213 23.99 18.52 -20.35
C ALA A 213 23.42 19.08 -19.03
N ASP A 214 22.23 19.70 -19.07
CA ASP A 214 21.61 20.37 -17.91
C ASP A 214 20.56 19.47 -17.21
N ARG A 215 20.28 18.28 -17.78
CA ARG A 215 19.31 17.36 -17.19
C ARG A 215 19.86 16.72 -15.91
N PRO A 216 19.17 16.82 -14.77
CA PRO A 216 19.53 16.07 -13.60
C PRO A 216 19.49 14.55 -13.88
N LEU A 217 20.20 13.76 -13.09
CA LEU A 217 19.92 12.33 -13.04
C LEU A 217 18.50 12.12 -12.55
N THR A 218 17.73 11.34 -13.27
CA THR A 218 16.33 11.04 -12.94
C THR A 218 16.24 9.60 -12.47
N ILE A 219 15.89 9.42 -11.21
CA ILE A 219 15.85 8.12 -10.54
C ILE A 219 14.41 7.75 -10.23
N LEU A 220 14.00 6.55 -10.61
CA LEU A 220 12.72 5.97 -10.20
C LEU A 220 12.91 5.27 -8.85
N LEU A 221 12.22 5.75 -7.82
CA LEU A 221 12.05 5.00 -6.58
C LEU A 221 10.87 4.04 -6.77
N ALA A 222 11.20 2.78 -6.96
CA ALA A 222 10.27 1.69 -7.21
C ALA A 222 10.08 0.87 -5.93
N ALA A 223 8.99 1.12 -5.23
CA ALA A 223 8.62 0.47 -3.98
C ALA A 223 7.11 0.46 -3.80
N HIS A 224 6.62 -0.32 -2.86
CA HIS A 224 5.24 -0.18 -2.40
C HIS A 224 5.01 1.20 -1.77
N PRO A 225 3.82 1.84 -1.92
CA PRO A 225 3.57 3.20 -1.42
C PRO A 225 3.91 3.38 0.07
N TYR A 226 3.64 2.36 0.88
CA TYR A 226 3.93 2.35 2.31
C TYR A 226 5.41 2.11 2.66
N VAL A 227 6.24 1.85 1.67
CA VAL A 227 7.70 1.81 1.80
C VAL A 227 8.29 3.12 1.30
N SER A 228 7.91 3.58 0.09
CA SER A 228 8.44 4.79 -0.53
C SER A 228 8.06 6.07 0.21
N HIS A 229 6.82 6.19 0.68
CA HIS A 229 6.30 7.42 1.32
C HIS A 229 6.31 7.39 2.86
N ASP A 230 6.77 6.30 3.46
CA ASP A 230 7.00 6.30 4.91
C ASP A 230 8.26 7.10 5.24
N PRO A 231 8.16 8.17 6.07
CA PRO A 231 9.31 9.05 6.33
C PRO A 231 10.48 8.34 7.01
N PHE A 232 10.20 7.32 7.80
CA PHE A 232 11.21 6.56 8.51
C PHE A 232 11.90 5.52 7.62
N VAL A 233 11.24 5.07 6.53
CA VAL A 233 11.74 4.01 5.64
C VAL A 233 12.20 4.60 4.32
N GLY A 234 11.27 5.07 3.49
CA GLY A 234 11.54 5.59 2.16
C GLY A 234 12.06 7.03 2.15
N GLY A 235 11.63 7.84 3.13
CA GLY A 235 12.06 9.24 3.23
C GLY A 235 13.57 9.40 3.29
N VAL A 236 14.28 8.53 4.01
CA VAL A 236 15.74 8.55 4.09
C VAL A 236 16.38 8.29 2.71
N VAL A 237 15.79 7.41 1.90
CA VAL A 237 16.30 7.13 0.55
C VAL A 237 16.01 8.30 -0.40
N GLU A 238 14.81 8.88 -0.30
CA GLU A 238 14.43 10.06 -1.08
C GLU A 238 15.36 11.24 -0.76
N ASP A 239 15.57 11.54 0.52
CA ASP A 239 16.45 12.62 0.97
C ASP A 239 17.88 12.41 0.47
N ALA A 240 18.44 11.22 0.62
CA ALA A 240 19.78 10.90 0.12
C ALA A 240 19.90 11.08 -1.40
N LEU A 241 18.89 10.68 -2.18
CA LEU A 241 18.87 10.89 -3.64
C LEU A 241 18.82 12.39 -3.99
N ARG A 242 17.98 13.15 -3.30
CA ARG A 242 17.82 14.60 -3.52
C ARG A 242 19.07 15.39 -3.11
N GLU A 243 19.73 15.01 -2.04
CA GLU A 243 21.00 15.60 -1.58
C GLU A 243 22.12 15.42 -2.63
N GLN A 244 22.10 14.31 -3.37
CA GLN A 244 22.98 14.07 -4.51
C GLN A 244 22.54 14.80 -5.80
N GLY A 245 21.52 15.64 -5.74
CA GLY A 245 21.01 16.41 -6.89
C GLY A 245 20.17 15.61 -7.89
N ALA A 246 19.74 14.41 -7.53
CA ALA A 246 18.88 13.61 -8.38
C ALA A 246 17.43 14.12 -8.38
N CYS A 247 16.76 14.00 -9.51
CA CYS A 247 15.31 14.10 -9.60
C CYS A 247 14.71 12.75 -9.29
N VAL A 248 13.83 12.68 -8.27
CA VAL A 248 13.18 11.43 -7.85
C VAL A 248 11.76 11.38 -8.44
N LEU A 249 11.45 10.28 -9.11
CA LEU A 249 10.12 9.88 -9.54
C LEU A 249 9.68 8.69 -8.70
N PHE A 250 8.37 8.60 -8.42
CA PHE A 250 7.80 7.49 -7.65
C PHE A 250 6.97 6.58 -8.54
N ALA A 251 7.17 5.27 -8.42
CA ALA A 251 6.44 4.30 -9.23
C ALA A 251 4.92 4.34 -8.94
N ASP A 252 4.52 4.53 -7.69
CA ASP A 252 3.12 4.57 -7.29
C ASP A 252 2.40 5.88 -7.63
N GLU A 253 3.13 6.94 -8.01
CA GLU A 253 2.57 8.20 -8.53
C GLU A 253 2.31 8.17 -10.04
N ALA A 254 2.69 7.10 -10.73
CA ALA A 254 2.31 6.92 -12.13
C ALA A 254 0.81 6.61 -12.26
N ASP A 255 0.25 6.85 -13.46
CA ASP A 255 -1.15 6.47 -13.77
C ASP A 255 -1.37 4.97 -13.52
N LYS A 256 -2.16 4.66 -12.50
CA LYS A 256 -2.36 3.30 -12.00
C LYS A 256 -3.04 2.39 -13.03
N ALA A 257 -4.02 2.90 -13.75
CA ALA A 257 -4.73 2.11 -14.77
C ALA A 257 -3.80 1.76 -15.94
N ARG A 258 -2.99 2.73 -16.39
CA ARG A 258 -1.98 2.50 -17.43
C ARG A 258 -0.88 1.56 -16.93
N SER A 259 -0.44 1.71 -15.68
CA SER A 259 0.55 0.85 -15.05
C SER A 259 0.07 -0.60 -14.99
N LEU A 260 -1.14 -0.84 -14.48
CA LEU A 260 -1.72 -2.19 -14.44
C LEU A 260 -1.81 -2.82 -15.83
N LYS A 261 -2.27 -2.05 -16.82
CA LYS A 261 -2.31 -2.52 -18.22
C LYS A 261 -0.91 -2.83 -18.75
N LYS A 262 0.07 -1.96 -18.49
CA LYS A 262 1.45 -2.12 -18.96
C LYS A 262 2.16 -3.31 -18.31
N SER A 263 1.82 -3.66 -17.08
CA SER A 263 2.41 -4.79 -16.36
C SER A 263 2.23 -6.14 -17.06
N TYR A 264 1.19 -6.29 -17.90
CA TYR A 264 0.98 -7.50 -18.68
C TYR A 264 2.07 -7.75 -19.74
N GLU A 265 2.78 -6.70 -20.19
CA GLU A 265 3.94 -6.86 -21.07
C GLU A 265 5.10 -7.54 -20.35
N PHE A 266 5.15 -7.44 -19.03
CA PHE A 266 6.15 -8.10 -18.19
C PHE A 266 5.73 -9.53 -17.84
N SER A 267 4.52 -9.70 -17.27
CA SER A 267 4.01 -11.01 -16.82
C SER A 267 2.49 -11.05 -16.73
N HIS A 268 1.93 -12.21 -17.10
CA HIS A 268 0.52 -12.54 -16.95
C HIS A 268 0.21 -13.33 -15.66
N SER A 269 1.22 -13.66 -14.84
CA SER A 269 1.08 -14.56 -13.70
C SER A 269 1.31 -13.90 -12.35
N ILE A 270 1.76 -12.66 -12.29
CA ILE A 270 1.92 -11.92 -11.03
C ILE A 270 0.52 -11.54 -10.51
N PRO A 271 0.13 -12.04 -9.33
CA PRO A 271 -1.23 -11.81 -8.84
C PRO A 271 -1.37 -10.52 -8.02
N TRP A 272 -0.27 -9.97 -7.49
CA TRP A 272 -0.31 -8.86 -6.53
C TRP A 272 -0.44 -7.51 -7.23
N ILE A 273 -1.53 -6.80 -6.93
CA ILE A 273 -1.88 -5.53 -7.59
C ILE A 273 -0.79 -4.47 -7.40
N LEU A 274 -0.22 -4.34 -6.18
CA LEU A 274 0.80 -3.33 -5.91
C LEU A 274 2.10 -3.59 -6.69
N ASN A 275 2.53 -4.85 -6.77
CA ASN A 275 3.69 -5.22 -7.58
C ASN A 275 3.43 -5.02 -9.08
N ARG A 276 2.21 -5.25 -9.55
CA ARG A 276 1.83 -4.98 -10.94
C ARG A 276 1.81 -3.48 -11.24
N GLU A 277 1.27 -2.66 -10.33
CA GLU A 277 1.34 -1.19 -10.45
C GLU A 277 2.80 -0.72 -10.53
N LEU A 278 3.67 -1.22 -9.65
CA LEU A 278 5.10 -0.92 -9.61
C LEU A 278 5.83 -1.32 -10.92
N ILE A 279 5.66 -2.55 -11.36
CA ILE A 279 6.28 -3.06 -12.60
C ILE A 279 5.80 -2.25 -13.80
N GLY A 280 4.50 -2.04 -13.92
CA GLY A 280 3.93 -1.28 -15.03
C GLY A 280 4.38 0.18 -15.06
N ALA A 281 4.47 0.83 -13.89
CA ALA A 281 5.03 2.17 -13.76
C ALA A 281 6.49 2.23 -14.18
N THR A 282 7.29 1.24 -13.76
CA THR A 282 8.70 1.11 -14.18
C THR A 282 8.82 1.02 -15.70
N LEU A 283 7.96 0.21 -16.34
CA LEU A 283 7.94 0.10 -17.82
C LEU A 283 7.44 1.39 -18.50
N LEU A 284 6.48 2.10 -17.92
CA LEU A 284 5.99 3.37 -18.47
C LEU A 284 7.02 4.49 -18.41
N LEU A 285 7.80 4.52 -17.33
CA LEU A 285 8.77 5.58 -17.07
C LEU A 285 10.18 5.24 -17.59
N HIS A 286 10.41 4.03 -18.09
CA HIS A 286 11.72 3.50 -18.45
C HIS A 286 12.56 4.44 -19.33
N GLU A 287 11.97 5.03 -20.36
CA GLU A 287 12.68 5.94 -21.28
C GLU A 287 12.96 7.32 -20.66
N HIS A 288 12.42 7.61 -19.49
CA HIS A 288 12.50 8.92 -18.84
C HIS A 288 13.42 8.93 -17.61
N ILE A 289 14.00 7.80 -17.26
CA ILE A 289 14.85 7.62 -16.07
C ILE A 289 16.26 7.22 -16.45
N ASP A 290 17.22 7.55 -15.59
CA ASP A 290 18.63 7.16 -15.72
C ASP A 290 18.94 5.89 -14.91
N GLY A 291 18.19 5.65 -13.81
CA GLY A 291 18.36 4.47 -12.96
C GLY A 291 17.13 4.18 -12.10
N ILE A 292 17.13 3.04 -11.45
CA ILE A 292 16.03 2.55 -10.60
C ILE A 292 16.60 2.25 -9.22
N VAL A 293 15.96 2.77 -8.18
CA VAL A 293 16.14 2.28 -6.80
C VAL A 293 14.93 1.40 -6.49
N LEU A 294 15.17 0.10 -6.43
CA LEU A 294 14.17 -0.91 -6.10
C LEU A 294 14.23 -1.16 -4.59
N MET A 295 13.14 -0.86 -3.90
CA MET A 295 13.14 -0.88 -2.44
C MET A 295 12.04 -1.75 -1.88
N SER A 296 12.37 -2.59 -0.91
CA SER A 296 11.45 -3.50 -0.25
C SER A 296 11.63 -3.54 1.27
N ALA A 297 10.55 -3.91 1.97
CA ALA A 297 10.53 -4.10 3.43
C ALA A 297 10.69 -5.58 3.79
N TYR A 298 11.79 -5.95 4.42
CA TYR A 298 12.08 -7.34 4.79
C TYR A 298 11.12 -7.86 5.90
N PRO A 299 10.69 -9.12 5.85
CA PRO A 299 10.72 -10.07 4.76
C PRO A 299 9.40 -10.02 3.94
N CYS A 300 9.35 -9.22 2.86
CA CYS A 300 8.20 -9.18 1.98
C CYS A 300 8.27 -10.30 0.92
N GLY A 301 7.34 -11.27 0.99
CA GLY A 301 7.31 -12.38 0.04
C GLY A 301 7.02 -11.96 -1.41
N PRO A 302 5.95 -11.17 -1.68
CA PRO A 302 5.70 -10.63 -3.01
C PRO A 302 6.87 -9.88 -3.61
N ASP A 303 7.52 -8.98 -2.85
CA ASP A 303 8.66 -8.21 -3.34
C ASP A 303 9.85 -9.10 -3.64
N SER A 304 10.18 -10.06 -2.75
CA SER A 304 11.30 -10.99 -2.99
C SER A 304 11.21 -11.72 -4.32
N MET A 305 9.98 -12.04 -4.77
CA MET A 305 9.76 -12.68 -6.08
C MET A 305 9.80 -11.68 -7.22
N CYS A 306 9.20 -10.50 -7.04
CA CYS A 306 9.07 -9.50 -8.09
C CYS A 306 10.39 -8.74 -8.32
N ASP A 307 11.15 -8.45 -7.27
CA ASP A 307 12.40 -7.72 -7.33
C ASP A 307 13.45 -8.51 -8.14
N ASP A 308 13.61 -9.81 -7.87
CA ASP A 308 14.50 -10.68 -8.67
C ASP A 308 14.08 -10.72 -10.15
N ALA A 309 12.77 -10.77 -10.42
CA ALA A 309 12.26 -10.76 -11.78
C ALA A 309 12.51 -9.39 -12.47
N ILE A 310 12.36 -8.29 -11.77
CA ILE A 310 12.64 -6.94 -12.27
C ILE A 310 14.13 -6.82 -12.63
N GLU A 311 15.04 -7.18 -11.73
CA GLU A 311 16.48 -7.14 -11.97
C GLU A 311 16.91 -7.97 -13.19
N ARG A 312 16.28 -9.14 -13.36
CA ARG A 312 16.61 -10.05 -14.48
C ARG A 312 16.01 -9.61 -15.79
N CYS A 313 14.83 -9.01 -15.81
CA CYS A 313 14.06 -8.80 -17.03
C CYS A 313 14.08 -7.35 -17.51
N ILE A 314 14.14 -6.35 -16.61
CA ILE A 314 14.23 -4.95 -17.01
C ILE A 314 15.70 -4.63 -17.33
N LYS A 315 15.97 -4.35 -18.59
CA LYS A 315 17.31 -4.09 -19.11
C LYS A 315 17.51 -2.63 -19.50
N GLY A 316 18.77 -2.23 -19.64
CA GLY A 316 19.14 -0.90 -20.12
C GLY A 316 19.13 0.20 -19.06
N LYS A 317 18.79 -0.11 -17.82
CA LYS A 317 18.88 0.82 -16.70
C LYS A 317 19.58 0.15 -15.53
N PRO A 318 20.56 0.80 -14.88
CA PRO A 318 21.13 0.33 -13.64
C PRO A 318 20.07 0.29 -12.53
N ILE A 319 20.13 -0.74 -11.70
CA ILE A 319 19.21 -0.96 -10.57
C ILE A 319 20.02 -1.04 -9.29
N LEU A 320 19.66 -0.23 -8.30
CA LEU A 320 20.11 -0.37 -6.91
C LEU A 320 18.99 -1.03 -6.11
N THR A 321 19.21 -2.21 -5.57
CA THR A 321 18.25 -2.90 -4.71
C THR A 321 18.55 -2.62 -3.24
N LEU A 322 17.55 -2.12 -2.52
CA LEU A 322 17.60 -1.81 -1.11
C LEU A 322 16.52 -2.60 -0.36
N THR A 323 16.94 -3.49 0.52
CA THR A 323 16.02 -4.16 1.44
C THR A 323 16.22 -3.57 2.84
N VAL A 324 15.15 -3.01 3.39
CA VAL A 324 15.16 -2.41 4.74
C VAL A 324 14.50 -3.36 5.72
N ASP A 325 15.14 -3.60 6.84
CA ASP A 325 14.63 -4.45 7.91
C ASP A 325 14.46 -3.70 9.24
N ALA A 326 13.83 -4.35 10.21
CA ALA A 326 13.60 -3.78 11.53
C ALA A 326 14.87 -3.63 12.37
N GLN A 327 15.94 -4.36 12.06
CA GLN A 327 17.17 -4.42 12.85
C GLN A 327 18.22 -3.44 12.29
N ALA A 328 18.52 -3.55 11.00
CA ALA A 328 19.50 -2.68 10.35
C ALA A 328 18.91 -1.29 10.04
N GLY A 329 17.59 -1.19 9.89
CA GLY A 329 16.94 0.06 9.51
C GLY A 329 17.49 0.58 8.18
N THR A 330 17.84 1.86 8.16
CA THR A 330 18.40 2.55 6.99
C THR A 330 19.93 2.68 7.04
N ALA A 331 20.62 1.92 7.90
CA ALA A 331 22.08 1.99 8.01
C ALA A 331 22.77 1.67 6.67
N GLY A 332 23.68 2.54 6.25
CA GLY A 332 24.43 2.42 5.00
C GLY A 332 23.64 2.75 3.73
N VAL A 333 22.40 3.22 3.83
CA VAL A 333 21.60 3.66 2.68
C VAL A 333 22.29 4.82 1.96
N GLU A 334 22.70 5.85 2.69
CA GLU A 334 23.37 7.03 2.14
C GLU A 334 24.59 6.67 1.28
N THR A 335 25.50 5.86 1.81
CA THR A 335 26.69 5.41 1.09
C THR A 335 26.36 4.62 -0.18
N ARG A 336 25.33 3.78 -0.16
CA ARG A 336 24.89 3.01 -1.32
C ARG A 336 24.26 3.89 -2.38
N VAL A 337 23.44 4.86 -1.97
CA VAL A 337 22.83 5.86 -2.85
C VAL A 337 23.90 6.74 -3.47
N GLU A 338 24.83 7.28 -2.68
CA GLU A 338 25.96 8.08 -3.18
C GLU A 338 26.75 7.30 -4.25
N SER A 339 27.17 6.08 -3.95
CA SER A 339 27.90 5.24 -4.88
C SER A 339 27.11 4.98 -6.18
N PHE A 340 25.79 4.77 -6.05
CA PHE A 340 24.91 4.54 -7.21
C PHE A 340 24.82 5.80 -8.10
N ILE A 341 24.64 6.97 -7.51
CA ILE A 341 24.57 8.24 -8.24
C ILE A 341 25.92 8.55 -8.90
N ASP A 342 27.04 8.31 -8.22
CA ASP A 342 28.38 8.50 -8.79
C ASP A 342 28.62 7.63 -10.03
N ILE A 343 28.21 6.34 -9.96
CA ILE A 343 28.29 5.43 -11.12
C ILE A 343 27.46 5.96 -12.29
N LEU A 344 26.21 6.39 -12.04
CA LEU A 344 25.35 6.92 -13.08
C LEU A 344 25.91 8.22 -13.69
N ALA A 345 26.41 9.12 -12.84
CA ALA A 345 27.01 10.38 -13.28
C ALA A 345 28.26 10.13 -14.14
N TYR A 346 29.07 9.13 -13.76
CA TYR A 346 30.24 8.72 -14.52
C TYR A 346 29.86 8.13 -15.88
N GLN A 347 28.86 7.23 -15.93
CA GLN A 347 28.34 6.65 -17.16
C GLN A 347 27.79 7.72 -18.11
N LYS A 348 27.05 8.69 -17.56
CA LYS A 348 26.50 9.81 -18.35
C LYS A 348 27.59 10.68 -19.00
N LYS A 349 28.77 10.76 -18.41
CA LYS A 349 29.94 11.47 -18.94
C LYS A 349 30.77 10.63 -19.93
N GLY A 350 30.29 9.45 -20.32
CA GLY A 350 30.95 8.57 -21.27
C GLY A 350 31.84 7.48 -20.66
N GLY A 351 31.85 7.30 -19.34
CA GLY A 351 32.50 6.29 -18.51
C GLY A 351 33.22 5.11 -19.18
N TYR A 352 33.24 3.94 -18.58
CA TYR A 352 33.93 2.73 -19.06
C TYR A 352 33.44 2.16 -20.41
N LEU A 353 32.41 2.74 -21.02
CA LEU A 353 31.86 2.24 -22.29
C LEU A 353 32.70 2.62 -23.53
N HIS A 354 33.83 3.28 -23.33
CA HIS A 354 34.79 3.62 -24.38
C HIS A 354 36.14 2.90 -24.19
N ALA A 355 36.22 1.89 -23.33
CA ALA A 355 37.39 1.04 -23.17
C ALA A 355 37.20 -0.31 -23.85
#